data_cbf2f1055778fbc8883983ad714b052e
#
_entry.id   cbf2f1055778fbc8883983ad714b052e
#
_cell.length_a   1.000
_cell.length_b   1.000
_cell.length_c   1.000
_cell.angle_alpha   90.00
_cell.angle_beta   90.00
_cell.angle_gamma   90.00
#
_symmetry.space_group_name_H-M   'P 1'
#
loop_
_entity.id
_entity.type
_entity.pdbx_description
1 polymer ?
#
loop_
_entity_poly.entity_id
_entity_poly.type
_entity_poly.pdbx_seq_one_letter_code
_entity_poly.pdbx_strand_id
1 'polypeptide(L)'
;VGITAPGIRISAKALWEDTARLPEVEIKKPDSILARETISSMQAGLVYGQIGQTEYIVRHMKEEANLGEIKVVATGGLGRIIASETSMIDVYDPNLTLKGMNLIYKKQNRKSGRIKQS
;
A
#
# COMPACT_ATOMS: atom_id res chain seq x y z
N VAL A 1 11.51 1.00 11.64
CA VAL A 1 10.90 2.20 11.10
C VAL A 1 9.62 1.83 10.37
N GLY A 2 8.57 2.60 10.57
CA GLY A 2 7.30 2.34 9.91
C GLY A 2 6.46 3.61 9.79
N ILE A 3 5.58 3.62 8.80
CA ILE A 3 4.60 4.68 8.61
C ILE A 3 3.22 4.03 8.60
N THR A 4 2.31 4.59 9.40
CA THR A 4 0.91 4.15 9.45
C THR A 4 0.03 5.23 8.86
N ALA A 5 -0.77 4.89 7.90
CA ALA A 5 -1.69 5.81 7.23
C ALA A 5 -3.04 5.15 6.97
N PRO A 6 -4.12 5.94 6.84
CA PRO A 6 -5.42 5.40 6.51
C PRO A 6 -5.39 4.68 5.17
N GLY A 7 -5.87 3.44 5.14
CA GLY A 7 -6.00 2.68 3.91
C GLY A 7 -7.23 3.09 3.11
N ILE A 8 -7.35 2.52 1.91
CA ILE A 8 -8.44 2.88 0.99
C ILE A 8 -9.83 2.52 1.53
N ARG A 9 -9.96 1.41 2.26
CA ARG A 9 -11.26 1.01 2.85
C ARG A 9 -11.71 1.94 3.96
N ILE A 10 -10.80 2.31 4.86
CA ILE A 10 -11.09 3.26 5.94
C ILE A 10 -11.46 4.62 5.36
N SER A 11 -10.72 5.07 4.37
CA SER A 11 -10.98 6.34 3.68
C SER A 11 -12.33 6.33 2.97
N ALA A 12 -12.65 5.23 2.28
CA ALA A 12 -13.94 5.05 1.62
C ALA A 12 -15.09 5.09 2.63
N LYS A 13 -14.96 4.34 3.71
CA LYS A 13 -15.97 4.27 4.77
C LYS A 13 -16.20 5.66 5.41
N ALA A 14 -15.14 6.41 5.65
CA ALA A 14 -15.23 7.77 6.18
C ALA A 14 -16.03 8.70 5.25
N LEU A 15 -15.87 8.54 3.93
CA LEU A 15 -16.59 9.38 2.98
C LEU A 15 -18.11 9.18 3.01
N TRP A 16 -18.59 7.95 3.12
CA TRP A 16 -20.03 7.70 3.09
C TRP A 16 -20.68 7.57 4.47
N GLU A 17 -19.94 7.34 5.55
CA GLU A 17 -20.49 7.33 6.89
C GLU A 17 -20.55 8.72 7.53
N ASP A 18 -19.52 9.54 7.34
CA ASP A 18 -19.43 10.87 7.96
C ASP A 18 -20.15 11.95 7.17
N THR A 19 -20.54 11.67 5.93
CA THR A 19 -21.30 12.61 5.10
C THR A 19 -22.60 11.97 4.64
N ALA A 20 -23.72 12.43 5.17
CA ALA A 20 -25.05 11.91 4.81
C ALA A 20 -25.42 12.10 3.33
N ARG A 21 -24.61 12.82 2.55
CA ARG A 21 -24.87 13.16 1.15
C ARG A 21 -24.13 12.31 0.15
N LEU A 22 -23.09 11.56 0.59
CA LEU A 22 -22.29 10.76 -0.32
C LEU A 22 -22.75 9.30 -0.27
N PRO A 23 -23.01 8.68 -1.42
CA PRO A 23 -23.42 7.28 -1.47
C PRO A 23 -22.23 6.36 -1.24
N GLU A 24 -22.53 5.13 -0.84
CA GLU A 24 -21.55 4.05 -0.86
C GLU A 24 -21.22 3.70 -2.31
N VAL A 25 -19.92 3.67 -2.65
CA VAL A 25 -19.47 3.41 -4.02
C VAL A 25 -18.49 2.24 -4.05
N GLU A 26 -18.44 1.56 -5.19
CA GLU A 26 -17.43 0.54 -5.45
C GLU A 26 -16.04 1.18 -5.53
N ILE A 27 -15.06 0.57 -4.89
CA ILE A 27 -13.67 1.01 -4.97
C ILE A 27 -13.10 0.55 -6.30
N LYS A 28 -13.05 1.46 -7.25
CA LYS A 28 -12.67 1.20 -8.63
C LYS A 28 -11.93 2.41 -9.16
N LYS A 29 -10.88 2.17 -9.95
CA LYS A 29 -10.16 3.24 -10.62
C LYS A 29 -11.00 3.76 -11.80
N PRO A 30 -11.40 5.03 -11.81
CA PRO A 30 -12.04 5.60 -13.00
C PRO A 30 -11.02 5.82 -14.11
N ASP A 31 -11.51 5.94 -15.35
CA ASP A 31 -10.66 6.09 -16.52
C ASP A 31 -9.87 7.40 -16.54
N SER A 32 -10.36 8.41 -15.84
CA SER A 32 -9.72 9.72 -15.78
C SER A 32 -9.70 10.27 -14.36
N ILE A 33 -8.61 10.92 -14.01
CA ILE A 33 -8.52 11.67 -12.75
C ILE A 33 -9.42 12.92 -12.79
N LEU A 34 -9.78 13.38 -13.98
CA LEU A 34 -10.68 14.52 -14.19
C LEU A 34 -12.12 14.04 -14.07
N ALA A 35 -12.52 13.70 -12.87
CA ALA A 35 -13.87 13.20 -12.60
C ALA A 35 -14.89 14.34 -12.62
N ARG A 36 -16.02 14.11 -13.25
CA ARG A 36 -17.10 15.12 -13.41
C ARG A 36 -18.39 14.77 -12.68
N GLU A 37 -18.49 13.54 -12.20
CA GLU A 37 -19.69 13.06 -11.48
C GLU A 37 -19.32 12.69 -10.05
N THR A 38 -20.32 12.69 -9.16
CA THR A 38 -20.11 12.41 -7.74
C THR A 38 -19.44 11.04 -7.52
N ILE A 39 -19.93 10.00 -8.16
CA ILE A 39 -19.40 8.64 -8.00
C ILE A 39 -17.96 8.56 -8.49
N SER A 40 -17.69 9.05 -9.69
CA SER A 40 -16.32 9.03 -10.24
C SER A 40 -15.36 9.94 -9.48
N SER A 41 -15.86 11.06 -8.92
CA SER A 41 -15.06 11.93 -8.06
C SER A 41 -14.62 11.21 -6.78
N MET A 42 -15.53 10.47 -6.16
CA MET A 42 -15.21 9.67 -4.97
C MET A 42 -14.21 8.56 -5.30
N GLN A 43 -14.44 7.84 -6.38
CA GLN A 43 -13.53 6.77 -6.84
C GLN A 43 -12.15 7.31 -7.18
N ALA A 44 -12.09 8.44 -7.87
CA ALA A 44 -10.82 9.10 -8.22
C ALA A 44 -10.04 9.51 -6.97
N GLY A 45 -10.71 10.14 -6.01
CA GLY A 45 -10.08 10.55 -4.75
C GLY A 45 -9.55 9.37 -3.95
N LEU A 46 -10.33 8.29 -3.88
CA LEU A 46 -9.94 7.09 -3.15
C LEU A 46 -8.76 6.37 -3.81
N VAL A 47 -8.84 6.11 -5.11
CA VAL A 47 -7.82 5.31 -5.80
C VAL A 47 -6.60 6.14 -6.16
N TYR A 48 -6.77 7.25 -6.86
CA TYR A 48 -5.64 8.11 -7.23
C TYR A 48 -5.00 8.75 -6.00
N GLY A 49 -5.80 9.10 -5.00
CA GLY A 49 -5.29 9.61 -3.73
C GLY A 49 -4.39 8.59 -3.02
N GLN A 50 -4.79 7.34 -2.98
CA GLN A 50 -3.99 6.26 -2.38
C GLN A 50 -2.71 5.99 -3.19
N ILE A 51 -2.78 6.04 -4.51
CA ILE A 51 -1.60 5.92 -5.37
C ILE A 51 -0.60 7.04 -5.05
N GLY A 52 -1.09 8.29 -5.02
CA GLY A 52 -0.25 9.45 -4.71
C GLY A 52 0.38 9.39 -3.33
N GLN A 53 -0.39 9.01 -2.32
CA GLN A 53 0.09 8.81 -0.96
C GLN A 53 1.20 7.74 -0.92
N THR A 54 0.98 6.61 -1.57
CA THR A 54 1.94 5.51 -1.62
C THR A 54 3.23 5.94 -2.32
N GLU A 55 3.12 6.57 -3.49
CA GLU A 55 4.29 7.03 -4.24
C GLU A 55 5.11 8.06 -3.48
N TYR A 56 4.45 9.03 -2.85
CA TYR A 56 5.12 10.05 -2.07
C TYR A 56 5.90 9.42 -0.91
N ILE A 57 5.25 8.58 -0.12
CA ILE A 57 5.85 7.94 1.05
C ILE A 57 7.03 7.05 0.63
N VAL A 58 6.85 6.20 -0.35
CA VAL A 58 7.91 5.27 -0.81
C VAL A 58 9.11 6.04 -1.32
N ARG A 59 8.89 7.06 -2.15
CA ARG A 59 9.97 7.88 -2.69
C ARG A 59 10.78 8.54 -1.58
N HIS A 60 10.11 9.19 -0.63
CA HIS A 60 10.79 9.87 0.47
C HIS A 60 11.48 8.91 1.43
N MET A 61 10.90 7.74 1.68
CA MET A 61 11.58 6.71 2.48
C MET A 61 12.86 6.23 1.82
N LYS A 62 12.85 6.03 0.51
CA LYS A 62 14.05 5.63 -0.23
C LYS A 62 15.15 6.70 -0.16
N GLU A 63 14.76 7.96 -0.33
CA GLU A 63 15.68 9.09 -0.27
C GLU A 63 16.30 9.26 1.12
N GLU A 64 15.49 9.24 2.16
CA GLU A 64 15.97 9.45 3.54
C GLU A 64 16.76 8.26 4.06
N ALA A 65 16.37 7.05 3.75
CA ALA A 65 17.05 5.84 4.20
C ALA A 65 18.42 5.65 3.56
N ASN A 66 18.58 6.13 2.32
CA ASN A 66 19.84 6.07 1.55
C ASN A 66 20.49 4.68 1.55
N LEU A 67 19.67 3.63 1.38
CA LEU A 67 20.10 2.24 1.44
C LEU A 67 20.43 1.63 0.07
N GLY A 68 20.54 2.47 -0.99
CA GLY A 68 20.76 2.01 -2.35
C GLY A 68 19.49 1.45 -2.98
N GLU A 69 19.62 0.37 -3.73
CA GLU A 69 18.46 -0.26 -4.36
C GLU A 69 17.62 -0.98 -3.31
N ILE A 70 16.35 -0.57 -3.18
CA ILE A 70 15.38 -1.17 -2.28
C ILE A 70 14.25 -1.76 -3.12
N LYS A 71 13.89 -3.00 -2.83
CA LYS A 71 12.73 -3.64 -3.44
C LYS A 71 11.48 -3.31 -2.62
N VAL A 72 10.46 -2.82 -3.30
CA VAL A 72 9.17 -2.48 -2.68
C VAL A 72 8.16 -3.56 -2.98
N VAL A 73 7.61 -4.14 -1.92
CA VAL A 73 6.65 -5.23 -2.02
C VAL A 73 5.33 -4.80 -1.37
N ALA A 74 4.24 -5.00 -2.07
CA ALA A 74 2.89 -4.71 -1.57
C ALA A 74 2.12 -5.99 -1.30
N THR A 75 1.22 -5.93 -0.33
CA THR A 75 0.32 -7.03 0.03
C THR A 75 -1.07 -6.49 0.35
N GLY A 76 -2.04 -7.39 0.54
CA GLY A 76 -3.41 -7.02 0.87
C GLY A 76 -4.32 -6.97 -0.35
N GLY A 77 -5.64 -7.10 -0.13
CA GLY A 77 -6.62 -7.19 -1.23
C GLY A 77 -6.67 -5.97 -2.12
N LEU A 78 -6.65 -4.78 -1.54
CA LEU A 78 -6.68 -3.51 -2.28
C LEU A 78 -5.30 -3.05 -2.74
N GLY A 79 -4.23 -3.64 -2.20
CA GLY A 79 -2.86 -3.39 -2.65
C GLY A 79 -2.63 -3.75 -4.12
N ARG A 80 -3.39 -4.72 -4.64
CA ARG A 80 -3.33 -5.10 -6.05
C ARG A 80 -3.71 -3.95 -6.96
N ILE A 81 -4.76 -3.19 -6.63
CA ILE A 81 -5.21 -2.05 -7.43
C ILE A 81 -4.09 -1.00 -7.49
N ILE A 82 -3.48 -0.70 -6.34
CA ILE A 82 -2.42 0.29 -6.25
C ILE A 82 -1.15 -0.20 -6.97
N ALA A 83 -0.76 -1.44 -6.75
CA ALA A 83 0.45 -2.01 -7.35
C ALA A 83 0.41 -2.03 -8.87
N SER A 84 -0.77 -2.26 -9.47
CA SER A 84 -0.92 -2.25 -10.93
C SER A 84 -0.82 -0.85 -11.55
N GLU A 85 -0.98 0.21 -10.75
CA GLU A 85 -1.03 1.59 -11.21
C GLU A 85 0.24 2.41 -10.94
N THR A 86 1.22 1.84 -10.26
CA THR A 86 2.47 2.55 -9.95
C THR A 86 3.69 1.68 -10.24
N SER A 87 4.72 2.30 -10.80
CA SER A 87 6.02 1.65 -11.00
C SER A 87 6.86 1.57 -9.72
N MET A 88 6.44 2.22 -8.66
CA MET A 88 7.18 2.27 -7.40
C MET A 88 7.03 0.99 -6.56
N ILE A 89 6.05 0.16 -6.86
CA ILE A 89 5.87 -1.15 -6.25
C ILE A 89 6.44 -2.19 -7.21
N ASP A 90 7.47 -2.91 -6.77
CA ASP A 90 8.16 -3.90 -7.60
C ASP A 90 7.42 -5.22 -7.67
N VAL A 91 6.82 -5.64 -6.56
CA VAL A 91 6.13 -6.93 -6.44
C VAL A 91 4.85 -6.78 -5.62
N TYR A 92 3.78 -7.42 -6.08
CA TYR A 92 2.59 -7.63 -5.28
C TYR A 92 2.50 -9.11 -4.87
N ASP A 93 2.38 -9.37 -3.56
CA ASP A 93 2.25 -10.72 -3.03
C ASP A 93 1.11 -10.76 -1.99
N PRO A 94 -0.02 -11.41 -2.30
CA PRO A 94 -1.16 -11.46 -1.39
C PRO A 94 -0.90 -12.23 -0.10
N ASN A 95 0.14 -13.04 -0.07
CA ASN A 95 0.51 -13.90 1.07
C ASN A 95 1.78 -13.43 1.79
N LEU A 96 2.22 -12.21 1.52
CA LEU A 96 3.49 -11.69 2.04
C LEU A 96 3.60 -11.78 3.57
N THR A 97 2.53 -11.49 4.30
CA THR A 97 2.54 -11.51 5.76
C THR A 97 2.97 -12.88 6.30
N LEU A 98 2.38 -13.96 5.81
CA LEU A 98 2.74 -15.30 6.22
C LEU A 98 4.14 -15.70 5.76
N LYS A 99 4.47 -15.41 4.50
CA LYS A 99 5.80 -15.68 3.93
C LYS A 99 6.89 -14.87 4.64
N GLY A 100 6.61 -13.59 4.91
CA GLY A 100 7.54 -12.70 5.58
C GLY A 100 7.86 -13.14 7.01
N MET A 101 6.86 -13.52 7.78
CA MET A 101 7.04 -14.04 9.13
C MET A 101 7.89 -15.32 9.11
N ASN A 102 7.65 -16.19 8.17
CA ASN A 102 8.41 -17.43 8.01
C ASN A 102 9.89 -17.16 7.66
N LEU A 103 10.16 -16.21 6.76
CA LEU A 103 11.50 -15.79 6.39
C LEU A 103 12.26 -15.16 7.56
N ILE A 104 11.63 -14.32 8.34
CA ILE A 104 12.22 -13.70 9.53
C ILE A 104 12.59 -14.77 10.54
N TYR A 105 11.70 -15.72 10.81
CA TYR A 105 11.97 -16.84 11.70
C TYR A 105 13.19 -17.65 11.27
N LYS A 106 13.29 -18.00 9.99
CA LYS A 106 14.43 -18.73 9.43
C LYS A 106 15.73 -17.94 9.55
N LYS A 107 15.73 -16.65 9.30
CA LYS A 107 16.91 -15.79 9.46
C LYS A 107 17.39 -15.70 10.90
N GLN A 108 16.50 -15.56 11.86
CA GLN A 108 16.85 -15.51 13.27
C GLN A 108 17.48 -16.84 13.73
N ASN A 109 16.94 -17.96 13.30
CA ASN A 109 17.50 -19.27 13.61
C ASN A 109 18.88 -19.48 13.01
N ARG A 110 19.13 -19.01 11.77
CA ARG A 110 20.45 -19.05 11.14
C ARG A 110 21.48 -18.20 11.89
N LYS A 111 21.11 -16.99 12.31
CA LYS A 111 21.99 -16.12 13.09
C LYS A 111 22.35 -16.74 14.44
N SER A 112 21.38 -17.31 15.13
CA SER A 112 21.61 -18.02 16.40
C SER A 112 22.54 -19.22 16.23
N GLY A 113 22.38 -19.98 15.14
CA GLY A 113 23.28 -21.09 14.80
C GLY A 113 24.70 -20.62 14.51
N ARG A 114 24.88 -19.51 13.78
CA ARG A 114 26.21 -18.95 13.50
C ARG A 114 26.92 -18.43 14.74
N ILE A 115 26.22 -17.78 15.65
CA ILE A 115 26.77 -17.28 16.89
C ILE A 115 27.21 -18.42 17.78
N LYS A 116 26.49 -19.55 17.79
CA LYS A 116 26.86 -20.75 18.56
C LYS A 116 28.06 -21.49 18.00
N GLN A 117 28.41 -21.30 16.73
CA GLN A 117 29.52 -21.94 16.05
C GLN A 117 30.80 -21.11 16.08
N SER A 118 30.73 -19.88 16.44
CA SER A 118 31.86 -18.98 16.61
C SER A 118 32.28 -18.84 18.07
#